data_d359c9a9de89fa90c5d51fa9e20780f2
#
_entry.id   d359c9a9de89fa90c5d51fa9e20780f2
#
_cell.length_a   1.000
_cell.length_b   1.000
_cell.length_c   1.000
_cell.angle_alpha   90.00
_cell.angle_beta   90.00
_cell.angle_gamma   90.00
#
_symmetry.space_group_name_H-M   'P 1'
#
loop_
_entity.id
_entity.type
_entity.pdbx_description
1 polymer ?
#
loop_
_entity_poly.entity_id
_entity_poly.type
_entity_poly.pdbx_seq_one_letter_code
_entity_poly.pdbx_strand_id
1 'polypeptide(L)'
;MEITYDYYRIFYYVAMYKSFSKAAKVLMSNQPNITHFMNNLENQLGCKLFVRSNRGVTLTAEGEKLYQHVSVAYQHLHAAEAELAMERSMESGSITISASEIALHLLLLPILGRFHKQYPGVRLRLLNHSTPEAVESVKNGLADFAVVTTPLQAKKPLKSTSLMSFKEIAVGDHSFQGKEKPIRLKDLIENPLISLGQGSTTYEFYSKFFLENDLVLSPDTEVETIDQVLPLIMNGLGVGFLPELFVRPVIEERKVCQIPLKENIPEREICLVENHTFPPSIVAEMFKKMLVLK
;
A
#
# COMPACT_ATOMS: atom_id res chain seq x y z
N MET A 1 -10.60 -35.72 -14.85
CA MET A 1 -10.96 -34.57 -15.71
C MET A 1 -10.04 -33.43 -15.29
N GLU A 2 -9.34 -32.80 -16.20
CA GLU A 2 -8.38 -31.76 -15.88
C GLU A 2 -9.12 -30.47 -15.52
N ILE A 3 -8.69 -29.76 -14.45
CA ILE A 3 -9.30 -28.49 -14.04
C ILE A 3 -8.90 -27.43 -15.09
N THR A 4 -9.88 -26.86 -15.78
CA THR A 4 -9.63 -25.83 -16.80
C THR A 4 -9.57 -24.44 -16.19
N TYR A 5 -9.02 -23.48 -16.94
CA TYR A 5 -8.93 -22.06 -16.53
C TYR A 5 -10.27 -21.47 -16.12
N ASP A 6 -11.38 -21.85 -16.78
CA ASP A 6 -12.71 -21.33 -16.46
C ASP A 6 -13.15 -21.61 -15.03
N TYR A 7 -12.77 -22.74 -14.43
CA TYR A 7 -13.05 -23.04 -13.03
C TYR A 7 -12.38 -22.02 -12.10
N TYR A 8 -11.10 -21.73 -12.35
CA TYR A 8 -10.35 -20.74 -11.56
C TYR A 8 -10.85 -19.32 -11.79
N ARG A 9 -11.23 -18.95 -13.01
CA ARG A 9 -11.85 -17.68 -13.33
C ARG A 9 -13.17 -17.49 -12.57
N ILE A 10 -14.04 -18.48 -12.59
CA ILE A 10 -15.32 -18.43 -11.86
C ILE A 10 -15.05 -18.36 -10.35
N PHE A 11 -14.12 -19.15 -9.82
CA PHE A 11 -13.71 -19.12 -8.42
C PHE A 11 -13.25 -17.73 -8.01
N TYR A 12 -12.39 -17.09 -8.80
CA TYR A 12 -11.90 -15.73 -8.56
C TYR A 12 -13.05 -14.73 -8.40
N TYR A 13 -14.01 -14.73 -9.31
CA TYR A 13 -15.13 -13.81 -9.23
C TYR A 13 -16.07 -14.09 -8.05
N VAL A 14 -16.33 -15.34 -7.71
CA VAL A 14 -17.15 -15.69 -6.54
C VAL A 14 -16.48 -15.23 -5.26
N ALA A 15 -15.17 -15.44 -5.14
CA ALA A 15 -14.37 -15.01 -3.98
C ALA A 15 -14.36 -13.47 -3.86
N MET A 16 -14.07 -12.76 -4.97
CA MET A 16 -13.99 -11.30 -5.01
C MET A 16 -15.31 -10.63 -4.64
N TYR A 17 -16.44 -11.11 -5.19
CA TYR A 17 -17.75 -10.53 -4.92
C TYR A 17 -18.44 -11.08 -3.68
N LYS A 18 -17.86 -12.12 -3.04
CA LYS A 18 -18.46 -12.85 -1.91
C LYS A 18 -19.92 -13.25 -2.17
N SER A 19 -20.25 -13.55 -3.46
CA SER A 19 -21.62 -13.79 -3.91
C SER A 19 -21.66 -14.54 -5.24
N PHE A 20 -22.31 -15.71 -5.26
CA PHE A 20 -22.57 -16.47 -6.47
C PHE A 20 -23.43 -15.71 -7.48
N SER A 21 -24.47 -15.01 -7.02
CA SER A 21 -25.38 -14.25 -7.89
C SER A 21 -24.70 -13.04 -8.54
N LYS A 22 -23.83 -12.32 -7.79
CA LYS A 22 -23.05 -11.21 -8.34
C LYS A 22 -22.03 -11.69 -9.35
N ALA A 23 -21.31 -12.77 -9.05
CA ALA A 23 -20.38 -13.40 -9.97
C ALA A 23 -21.07 -13.85 -11.26
N ALA A 24 -22.25 -14.47 -11.15
CA ALA A 24 -23.05 -14.88 -12.29
C ALA A 24 -23.39 -13.71 -13.22
N LYS A 25 -23.83 -12.58 -12.67
CA LYS A 25 -24.13 -11.36 -13.45
C LYS A 25 -22.91 -10.85 -14.21
N VAL A 26 -21.75 -10.77 -13.56
CA VAL A 26 -20.51 -10.27 -14.17
C VAL A 26 -20.01 -11.22 -15.27
N LEU A 27 -20.15 -12.52 -15.05
CA LEU A 27 -19.74 -13.55 -16.01
C LEU A 27 -20.78 -13.83 -17.09
N MET A 28 -21.87 -13.03 -17.14
CA MET A 28 -22.99 -13.23 -18.09
C MET A 28 -23.54 -14.66 -18.08
N SER A 29 -23.64 -15.24 -16.88
CA SER A 29 -24.11 -16.62 -16.65
C SER A 29 -25.26 -16.63 -15.63
N ASN A 30 -25.78 -17.80 -15.32
CA ASN A 30 -26.78 -17.97 -14.26
C ASN A 30 -26.17 -18.57 -13.00
N GLN A 31 -26.78 -18.29 -11.84
CA GLN A 31 -26.28 -18.76 -10.55
C GLN A 31 -26.21 -20.29 -10.42
N PRO A 32 -27.17 -21.10 -10.91
CA PRO A 32 -27.05 -22.56 -10.87
C PRO A 32 -25.79 -23.08 -11.57
N ASN A 33 -25.46 -22.47 -12.73
CA ASN A 33 -24.27 -22.84 -13.49
C ASN A 33 -22.98 -22.53 -12.71
N ILE A 34 -22.86 -21.33 -12.16
CA ILE A 34 -21.72 -20.94 -11.29
C ILE A 34 -21.60 -21.90 -10.08
N THR A 35 -22.74 -22.26 -9.49
CA THR A 35 -22.76 -23.22 -8.36
C THR A 35 -22.28 -24.61 -8.79
N HIS A 36 -22.70 -25.07 -9.96
CA HIS A 36 -22.26 -26.34 -10.51
C HIS A 36 -20.72 -26.37 -10.75
N PHE A 37 -20.18 -25.31 -11.37
CA PHE A 37 -18.73 -25.18 -11.59
C PHE A 37 -17.96 -25.22 -10.26
N MET A 38 -18.42 -24.48 -9.25
CA MET A 38 -17.73 -24.46 -7.96
C MET A 38 -17.80 -25.79 -7.22
N ASN A 39 -18.95 -26.47 -7.26
CA ASN A 39 -19.06 -27.82 -6.67
C ASN A 39 -18.12 -28.82 -7.38
N ASN A 40 -18.00 -28.74 -8.70
CA ASN A 40 -17.07 -29.57 -9.46
C ASN A 40 -15.61 -29.27 -9.12
N LEU A 41 -15.24 -27.99 -8.97
CA LEU A 41 -13.90 -27.59 -8.56
C LEU A 41 -13.56 -28.14 -7.17
N GLU A 42 -14.45 -27.95 -6.19
CA GLU A 42 -14.31 -28.48 -4.83
C GLU A 42 -14.15 -30.01 -4.82
N ASN A 43 -14.95 -30.72 -5.65
CA ASN A 43 -14.87 -32.15 -5.76
C ASN A 43 -13.54 -32.65 -6.38
N GLN A 44 -13.03 -31.91 -7.39
CA GLN A 44 -11.75 -32.27 -8.02
C GLN A 44 -10.55 -31.95 -7.11
N LEU A 45 -10.63 -30.89 -6.32
CA LEU A 45 -9.60 -30.54 -5.35
C LEU A 45 -9.70 -31.32 -4.03
N GLY A 46 -10.83 -32.02 -3.80
CA GLY A 46 -11.07 -32.78 -2.59
C GLY A 46 -11.27 -31.96 -1.32
N CYS A 47 -11.55 -30.66 -1.45
CA CYS A 47 -11.76 -29.78 -0.31
C CYS A 47 -12.84 -28.73 -0.59
N LYS A 48 -13.43 -28.19 0.47
CA LYS A 48 -14.35 -27.06 0.38
C LYS A 48 -13.59 -25.75 0.29
N LEU A 49 -14.00 -24.89 -0.64
CA LEU A 49 -13.39 -23.59 -0.87
C LEU A 49 -14.25 -22.46 -0.30
N PHE A 50 -15.55 -22.69 -0.14
CA PHE A 50 -16.51 -21.70 0.33
C PHE A 50 -17.33 -22.18 1.50
N VAL A 51 -17.59 -21.29 2.46
CA VAL A 51 -18.62 -21.41 3.49
C VAL A 51 -19.81 -20.55 3.06
N ARG A 52 -21.00 -21.19 2.94
CA ARG A 52 -22.24 -20.49 2.59
C ARG A 52 -23.04 -20.22 3.84
N SER A 53 -23.49 -18.99 4.01
CA SER A 53 -24.35 -18.58 5.12
C SER A 53 -25.49 -17.68 4.62
N ASN A 54 -26.48 -17.43 5.48
CA ASN A 54 -27.56 -16.47 5.17
C ASN A 54 -27.03 -15.03 4.99
N ARG A 55 -25.78 -14.74 5.39
CA ARG A 55 -25.13 -13.43 5.25
C ARG A 55 -24.24 -13.32 4.00
N GLY A 56 -24.12 -14.38 3.21
CA GLY A 56 -23.28 -14.41 2.01
C GLY A 56 -22.33 -15.60 1.97
N VAL A 57 -21.25 -15.43 1.23
CA VAL A 57 -20.23 -16.46 0.97
C VAL A 57 -18.89 -15.95 1.47
N THR A 58 -18.18 -16.79 2.22
CA THR A 58 -16.80 -16.56 2.68
C THR A 58 -15.90 -17.70 2.23
N LEU A 59 -14.60 -17.45 2.11
CA LEU A 59 -13.62 -18.49 1.82
C LEU A 59 -13.35 -19.36 3.05
N THR A 60 -13.02 -20.63 2.82
CA THR A 60 -12.38 -21.52 3.81
C THR A 60 -10.87 -21.21 3.87
N ALA A 61 -10.12 -21.82 4.78
CA ALA A 61 -8.66 -21.70 4.82
C ALA A 61 -8.00 -22.20 3.52
N GLU A 62 -8.54 -23.28 2.94
CA GLU A 62 -8.12 -23.83 1.64
C GLU A 62 -8.50 -22.86 0.51
N GLY A 63 -9.68 -22.26 0.58
CA GLY A 63 -10.15 -21.24 -0.36
C GLY A 63 -9.27 -20.00 -0.35
N GLU A 64 -8.86 -19.50 0.81
CA GLU A 64 -7.94 -18.38 0.94
C GLU A 64 -6.57 -18.67 0.29
N LYS A 65 -5.99 -19.86 0.56
CA LYS A 65 -4.75 -20.29 -0.08
C LYS A 65 -4.88 -20.33 -1.60
N LEU A 66 -5.96 -20.92 -2.11
CA LEU A 66 -6.19 -20.99 -3.55
C LEU A 66 -6.39 -19.59 -4.13
N TYR A 67 -7.12 -18.71 -3.42
CA TYR A 67 -7.40 -17.35 -3.88
C TYR A 67 -6.12 -16.51 -4.04
N GLN A 68 -5.16 -16.65 -3.13
CA GLN A 68 -3.86 -16.00 -3.25
C GLN A 68 -3.16 -16.32 -4.58
N HIS A 69 -3.16 -17.59 -4.98
CA HIS A 69 -2.53 -18.02 -6.24
C HIS A 69 -3.37 -17.65 -7.48
N VAL A 70 -4.67 -17.89 -7.41
CA VAL A 70 -5.58 -17.64 -8.54
C VAL A 70 -5.70 -16.16 -8.84
N SER A 71 -5.73 -15.29 -7.83
CA SER A 71 -5.78 -13.83 -8.03
C SER A 71 -4.54 -13.32 -8.76
N VAL A 72 -3.36 -13.83 -8.42
CA VAL A 72 -2.10 -13.50 -9.12
C VAL A 72 -2.16 -13.95 -10.58
N ALA A 73 -2.47 -15.23 -10.81
CA ALA A 73 -2.55 -15.79 -12.16
C ALA A 73 -3.57 -15.05 -13.03
N TYR A 74 -4.74 -14.74 -12.48
CA TYR A 74 -5.79 -14.01 -13.18
C TYR A 74 -5.35 -12.61 -13.58
N GLN A 75 -4.70 -11.89 -12.67
CA GLN A 75 -4.21 -10.53 -12.93
C GLN A 75 -3.09 -10.53 -13.98
N HIS A 76 -2.19 -11.52 -13.96
CA HIS A 76 -1.16 -11.68 -15.00
C HIS A 76 -1.73 -11.91 -16.38
N LEU A 77 -2.73 -12.79 -16.50
CA LEU A 77 -3.39 -13.03 -17.78
C LEU A 77 -4.10 -11.78 -18.31
N HIS A 78 -4.79 -11.06 -17.45
CA HIS A 78 -5.43 -9.79 -17.83
C HIS A 78 -4.43 -8.68 -18.19
N ALA A 79 -3.28 -8.62 -17.52
CA ALA A 79 -2.22 -7.69 -17.89
C ALA A 79 -1.69 -8.01 -19.29
N ALA A 80 -1.42 -9.27 -19.59
CA ALA A 80 -0.96 -9.71 -20.92
C ALA A 80 -2.01 -9.44 -22.01
N GLU A 81 -3.29 -9.70 -21.75
CA GLU A 81 -4.40 -9.35 -22.68
C GLU A 81 -4.45 -7.84 -22.94
N ALA A 82 -4.26 -7.02 -21.91
CA ALA A 82 -4.21 -5.57 -22.03
C ALA A 82 -2.97 -5.12 -22.83
N GLU A 83 -1.81 -5.69 -22.62
CA GLU A 83 -0.58 -5.41 -23.39
C GLU A 83 -0.78 -5.71 -24.88
N LEU A 84 -1.30 -6.88 -25.20
CA LEU A 84 -1.61 -7.27 -26.58
C LEU A 84 -2.67 -6.37 -27.25
N ALA A 85 -3.65 -5.90 -26.50
CA ALA A 85 -4.63 -4.94 -26.97
C ALA A 85 -4.01 -3.55 -27.25
N MET A 86 -2.96 -3.19 -26.50
CA MET A 86 -2.24 -1.91 -26.61
C MET A 86 -1.29 -1.86 -27.80
N GLU A 87 -0.67 -2.98 -28.17
CA GLU A 87 0.15 -3.06 -29.38
C GLU A 87 -0.64 -2.66 -30.64
N ARG A 88 -1.97 -2.65 -30.56
CA ARG A 88 -2.87 -2.18 -31.61
C ARG A 88 -3.20 -0.69 -31.56
N SER A 89 -2.92 0.02 -30.46
CA SER A 89 -3.10 1.47 -30.34
C SER A 89 -2.00 2.05 -29.46
N MET A 90 -1.06 2.80 -30.04
CA MET A 90 0.09 3.43 -29.35
C MET A 90 -0.32 4.48 -28.25
N GLU A 91 -1.58 4.59 -27.85
CA GLU A 91 -2.09 5.66 -27.00
C GLU A 91 -2.71 5.20 -25.67
N SER A 92 -2.81 3.90 -25.40
CA SER A 92 -3.44 3.41 -24.18
C SER A 92 -2.61 2.33 -23.49
N GLY A 93 -2.36 2.50 -22.19
CA GLY A 93 -1.59 1.61 -21.37
C GLY A 93 -2.13 1.55 -19.96
N SER A 94 -1.69 0.60 -19.16
CA SER A 94 -1.94 0.63 -17.72
C SER A 94 -0.65 0.44 -16.94
N ILE A 95 -0.57 1.08 -15.80
CA ILE A 95 0.50 0.89 -14.84
C ILE A 95 -0.12 0.72 -13.46
N THR A 96 0.35 -0.28 -12.72
CA THR A 96 -0.05 -0.52 -11.34
C THR A 96 1.12 -0.21 -10.43
N ILE A 97 0.96 0.78 -9.57
CA ILE A 97 1.96 1.22 -8.61
C ILE A 97 1.44 0.91 -7.21
N SER A 98 2.20 0.15 -6.44
CA SER A 98 1.95 -0.02 -5.02
C SER A 98 2.76 1.00 -4.23
N ALA A 99 2.14 1.75 -3.33
CA ALA A 99 2.81 2.83 -2.63
C ALA A 99 2.41 2.90 -1.16
N SER A 100 3.38 3.25 -0.30
CA SER A 100 3.05 3.70 1.04
C SER A 100 2.52 5.13 0.99
N GLU A 101 1.65 5.49 1.95
CA GLU A 101 1.03 6.81 2.03
C GLU A 101 2.07 7.95 2.01
N ILE A 102 3.13 7.81 2.80
CA ILE A 102 4.23 8.80 2.83
C ILE A 102 4.88 8.96 1.45
N ALA A 103 5.17 7.85 0.78
CA ALA A 103 5.79 7.87 -0.54
C ALA A 103 4.86 8.48 -1.60
N LEU A 104 3.56 8.23 -1.49
CA LEU A 104 2.56 8.83 -2.35
C LEU A 104 2.58 10.37 -2.21
N HIS A 105 2.46 10.87 -0.98
CA HIS A 105 2.37 12.31 -0.73
C HIS A 105 3.68 13.07 -1.01
N LEU A 106 4.82 12.55 -0.56
CA LEU A 106 6.08 13.27 -0.66
C LEU A 106 6.72 13.20 -2.05
N LEU A 107 6.48 12.15 -2.82
CA LEU A 107 7.19 11.92 -4.09
C LEU A 107 6.25 11.69 -5.28
N LEU A 108 5.27 10.78 -5.15
CA LEU A 108 4.55 10.29 -6.33
C LEU A 108 3.54 11.30 -6.88
N LEU A 109 2.77 12.01 -6.05
CA LEU A 109 1.69 12.89 -6.53
C LEU A 109 2.13 13.90 -7.58
N PRO A 110 3.23 14.67 -7.42
CA PRO A 110 3.68 15.61 -8.44
C PRO A 110 4.11 14.91 -9.74
N ILE A 111 4.70 13.71 -9.64
CA ILE A 111 5.18 12.93 -10.79
C ILE A 111 3.98 12.34 -11.54
N LEU A 112 3.01 11.77 -10.83
CA LEU A 112 1.76 11.25 -11.38
C LEU A 112 1.00 12.33 -12.14
N GLY A 113 0.93 13.54 -11.58
CA GLY A 113 0.28 14.67 -12.24
C GLY A 113 0.97 15.06 -13.56
N ARG A 114 2.31 15.07 -13.60
CA ARG A 114 3.08 15.31 -14.84
C ARG A 114 2.90 14.18 -15.84
N PHE A 115 2.98 12.93 -15.37
CA PHE A 115 2.83 11.75 -16.21
C PHE A 115 1.45 11.70 -16.86
N HIS A 116 0.38 11.93 -16.09
CA HIS A 116 -0.98 11.93 -16.61
C HIS A 116 -1.22 13.04 -17.67
N LYS A 117 -0.62 14.22 -17.48
CA LYS A 117 -0.68 15.29 -18.49
C LYS A 117 0.03 14.91 -19.79
N GLN A 118 1.15 14.21 -19.68
CA GLN A 118 1.96 13.80 -20.85
C GLN A 118 1.36 12.57 -21.54
N TYR A 119 0.70 11.68 -20.81
CA TYR A 119 0.14 10.42 -21.30
C TYR A 119 -1.30 10.23 -20.81
N PRO A 120 -2.25 11.03 -21.30
CA PRO A 120 -3.64 11.03 -20.78
C PRO A 120 -4.40 9.73 -21.07
N GLY A 121 -3.99 8.95 -22.07
CA GLY A 121 -4.57 7.65 -22.38
C GLY A 121 -4.11 6.51 -21.46
N VAL A 122 -3.09 6.74 -20.63
CA VAL A 122 -2.57 5.70 -19.72
C VAL A 122 -3.46 5.59 -18.49
N ARG A 123 -3.87 4.36 -18.15
CA ARG A 123 -4.62 4.05 -16.94
C ARG A 123 -3.66 3.90 -15.76
N LEU A 124 -3.82 4.72 -14.74
CA LEU A 124 -3.08 4.64 -13.48
C LEU A 124 -3.89 3.84 -12.45
N ARG A 125 -3.28 2.79 -11.89
CA ARG A 125 -3.80 2.03 -10.75
C ARG A 125 -2.85 2.20 -9.58
N LEU A 126 -3.32 2.86 -8.53
CA LEU A 126 -2.56 3.08 -7.31
C LEU A 126 -3.12 2.16 -6.22
N LEU A 127 -2.24 1.39 -5.60
CA LEU A 127 -2.56 0.54 -4.47
C LEU A 127 -1.91 1.18 -3.24
N ASN A 128 -2.74 1.60 -2.28
CA ASN A 128 -2.26 2.09 -1.00
C ASN A 128 -2.03 0.88 -0.08
N HIS A 129 -0.78 0.60 0.21
CA HIS A 129 -0.36 -0.55 0.99
C HIS A 129 0.70 -0.14 2.02
N SER A 130 0.77 -0.87 3.13
CA SER A 130 1.94 -0.84 4.01
C SER A 130 3.20 -1.28 3.23
N THR A 131 4.40 -0.91 3.71
CA THR A 131 5.65 -1.30 3.03
C THR A 131 5.77 -2.82 2.81
N PRO A 132 5.47 -3.71 3.79
CA PRO A 132 5.50 -5.15 3.55
C PRO A 132 4.52 -5.62 2.48
N GLU A 133 3.29 -5.13 2.49
CA GLU A 133 2.26 -5.48 1.51
C GLU A 133 2.62 -4.99 0.10
N ALA A 134 3.18 -3.78 0.01
CA ALA A 134 3.63 -3.22 -1.26
C ALA A 134 4.78 -4.05 -1.87
N VAL A 135 5.73 -4.46 -1.04
CA VAL A 135 6.84 -5.35 -1.45
C VAL A 135 6.31 -6.71 -1.92
N GLU A 136 5.38 -7.30 -1.19
CA GLU A 136 4.77 -8.58 -1.56
C GLU A 136 3.94 -8.47 -2.85
N SER A 137 3.27 -7.34 -3.06
CA SER A 137 2.53 -7.04 -4.29
C SER A 137 3.43 -7.06 -5.53
N VAL A 138 4.63 -6.46 -5.44
CA VAL A 138 5.63 -6.50 -6.53
C VAL A 138 6.23 -7.89 -6.70
N LYS A 139 6.52 -8.58 -5.61
CA LYS A 139 7.07 -9.93 -5.64
C LYS A 139 6.13 -10.89 -6.37
N ASN A 140 4.82 -10.74 -6.18
CA ASN A 140 3.78 -11.54 -6.79
C ASN A 140 3.33 -11.02 -8.16
N GLY A 141 3.94 -9.94 -8.70
CA GLY A 141 3.58 -9.36 -9.98
C GLY A 141 2.20 -8.68 -10.01
N LEU A 142 1.65 -8.32 -8.85
CA LEU A 142 0.38 -7.59 -8.71
C LEU A 142 0.54 -6.09 -8.94
N ALA A 143 1.76 -5.59 -8.82
CA ALA A 143 2.16 -4.23 -9.16
C ALA A 143 3.44 -4.27 -10.00
N ASP A 144 3.56 -3.33 -10.94
CA ASP A 144 4.75 -3.16 -11.78
C ASP A 144 5.97 -2.80 -10.93
N PHE A 145 5.77 -1.95 -9.93
CA PHE A 145 6.77 -1.63 -8.91
C PHE A 145 6.10 -1.07 -7.64
N ALA A 146 6.87 -0.98 -6.57
CA ALA A 146 6.43 -0.31 -5.36
C ALA A 146 7.31 0.90 -5.05
N VAL A 147 6.70 1.93 -4.44
CA VAL A 147 7.40 3.09 -3.90
C VAL A 147 7.04 3.20 -2.42
N VAL A 148 8.01 2.90 -1.57
CA VAL A 148 7.78 2.68 -0.14
C VAL A 148 8.85 3.36 0.70
N THR A 149 8.62 3.42 2.02
CA THR A 149 9.57 4.01 2.97
C THR A 149 10.37 2.96 3.73
N THR A 150 11.58 3.33 4.16
CA THR A 150 12.36 2.52 5.11
C THR A 150 11.74 2.57 6.52
N PRO A 151 11.97 1.51 7.38
CA PRO A 151 12.77 0.32 7.11
C PRO A 151 12.17 -0.58 6.03
N LEU A 152 13.05 -1.14 5.20
CA LEU A 152 12.68 -1.95 4.05
C LEU A 152 13.55 -3.21 4.00
N GLN A 153 12.94 -4.37 3.80
CA GLN A 153 13.63 -5.63 3.52
C GLN A 153 13.28 -6.12 2.12
N ALA A 154 14.13 -5.78 1.14
CA ALA A 154 14.04 -6.32 -0.21
C ALA A 154 15.08 -7.45 -0.38
N LYS A 155 14.61 -8.69 -0.50
CA LYS A 155 15.45 -9.87 -0.78
C LYS A 155 15.31 -10.25 -2.24
N LYS A 156 16.39 -10.83 -2.84
CA LYS A 156 16.29 -11.38 -4.21
C LYS A 156 15.01 -12.20 -4.39
N PRO A 157 14.30 -12.08 -5.51
CA PRO A 157 14.66 -11.41 -6.77
C PRO A 157 14.37 -9.88 -6.79
N LEU A 158 13.89 -9.31 -5.68
CA LEU A 158 13.58 -7.89 -5.60
C LEU A 158 14.86 -7.05 -5.48
N LYS A 159 14.82 -5.87 -6.11
CA LYS A 159 15.86 -4.83 -5.98
C LYS A 159 15.21 -3.57 -5.41
N SER A 160 15.87 -2.93 -4.46
CA SER A 160 15.48 -1.61 -3.98
C SER A 160 16.50 -0.55 -4.42
N THR A 161 16.00 0.63 -4.78
CA THR A 161 16.81 1.79 -5.14
C THR A 161 16.29 2.99 -4.35
N SER A 162 17.17 3.69 -3.59
CA SER A 162 16.80 4.91 -2.89
C SER A 162 16.51 6.03 -3.88
N LEU A 163 15.40 6.73 -3.68
CA LEU A 163 14.94 7.84 -4.51
C LEU A 163 15.07 9.19 -3.80
N MET A 164 14.78 9.24 -2.50
CA MET A 164 14.74 10.47 -1.72
C MET A 164 14.90 10.16 -0.24
N SER A 165 15.71 10.95 0.48
CA SER A 165 15.73 10.99 1.94
C SER A 165 14.77 12.04 2.47
N PHE A 166 14.20 11.82 3.65
CA PHE A 166 13.33 12.77 4.32
C PHE A 166 13.49 12.68 5.84
N LYS A 167 13.19 13.81 6.50
CA LYS A 167 13.25 13.93 7.96
C LYS A 167 11.87 13.76 8.57
N GLU A 168 11.84 13.14 9.73
CA GLU A 168 10.68 13.08 10.62
C GLU A 168 10.86 14.13 11.72
N ILE A 169 9.77 14.79 12.11
CA ILE A 169 9.74 15.75 13.21
C ILE A 169 8.61 15.46 14.17
N ALA A 170 8.78 15.81 15.43
CA ALA A 170 7.69 15.80 16.41
C ALA A 170 6.80 17.03 16.21
N VAL A 171 5.49 16.82 16.26
CA VAL A 171 4.46 17.83 15.98
C VAL A 171 3.43 17.83 17.10
N GLY A 172 3.02 19.01 17.51
CA GLY A 172 1.93 19.23 18.44
C GLY A 172 0.99 20.34 17.95
N ASP A 173 -0.11 20.54 18.63
CA ASP A 173 -1.06 21.60 18.34
C ASP A 173 -0.52 22.99 18.74
N HIS A 174 -1.36 24.01 18.62
CA HIS A 174 -1.00 25.40 18.94
C HIS A 174 -0.62 25.65 20.41
N SER A 175 -0.91 24.74 21.34
CA SER A 175 -0.50 24.84 22.76
C SER A 175 1.02 24.74 22.95
N PHE A 176 1.72 24.24 21.94
CA PHE A 176 3.17 24.19 21.87
C PHE A 176 3.82 25.44 21.24
N GLN A 177 3.03 26.43 20.80
CA GLN A 177 3.58 27.68 20.24
C GLN A 177 4.49 28.38 21.25
N GLY A 178 5.63 28.90 20.75
CA GLY A 178 6.62 29.60 21.56
C GLY A 178 7.53 28.71 22.40
N LYS A 179 7.38 27.39 22.32
CA LYS A 179 8.28 26.42 22.95
C LYS A 179 9.42 26.06 22.01
N GLU A 180 10.30 27.01 21.72
CA GLU A 180 11.42 26.81 20.76
C GLU A 180 12.61 26.02 21.36
N LYS A 181 12.65 25.86 22.69
CA LYS A 181 13.74 25.10 23.35
C LYS A 181 13.56 23.61 23.15
N PRO A 182 14.61 22.90 22.66
CA PRO A 182 14.53 21.47 22.49
C PRO A 182 14.24 20.74 23.83
N ILE A 183 13.20 19.92 23.81
CA ILE A 183 12.83 19.04 24.94
C ILE A 183 13.42 17.63 24.74
N ARG A 184 13.44 16.82 25.77
CA ARG A 184 13.85 15.41 25.67
C ARG A 184 12.65 14.58 25.17
N LEU A 185 12.94 13.51 24.47
CA LEU A 185 11.92 12.56 24.04
C LEU A 185 11.06 12.04 25.22
N LYS A 186 11.69 11.80 26.38
CA LYS A 186 10.99 11.40 27.61
C LYS A 186 10.00 12.47 28.12
N ASP A 187 10.28 13.74 27.88
CA ASP A 187 9.39 14.84 28.32
C ASP A 187 8.24 15.02 27.27
N LEU A 188 8.48 14.62 26.00
CA LEU A 188 7.45 14.61 24.97
C LEU A 188 6.34 13.59 25.27
N ILE A 189 6.72 12.38 25.69
CA ILE A 189 5.79 11.27 25.99
C ILE A 189 4.97 11.45 27.28
N GLU A 190 5.17 12.53 28.00
CA GLU A 190 4.22 12.95 29.06
C GLU A 190 2.90 13.49 28.47
N ASN A 191 2.87 13.79 27.17
CA ASN A 191 1.67 14.15 26.43
C ASN A 191 1.09 12.90 25.73
N PRO A 192 -0.22 12.84 25.51
CA PRO A 192 -0.83 11.75 24.74
C PRO A 192 -0.14 11.59 23.38
N LEU A 193 0.29 10.38 23.05
CA LEU A 193 1.03 10.07 21.84
C LEU A 193 0.12 9.44 20.77
N ILE A 194 0.16 9.99 19.57
CA ILE A 194 -0.55 9.49 18.40
C ILE A 194 0.45 8.83 17.47
N SER A 195 0.23 7.58 17.11
CA SER A 195 1.11 6.83 16.20
C SER A 195 0.32 5.82 15.36
N LEU A 196 0.98 5.27 14.35
CA LEU A 196 0.46 4.11 13.65
C LEU A 196 0.53 2.88 14.56
N GLY A 197 -0.41 1.94 14.31
CA GLY A 197 -0.46 0.68 15.06
C GLY A 197 0.70 -0.28 14.77
N GLN A 198 0.81 -1.29 15.63
CA GLN A 198 1.77 -2.38 15.49
C GLN A 198 1.61 -3.08 14.13
N GLY A 199 2.75 -3.50 13.54
CA GLY A 199 2.77 -4.14 12.21
C GLY A 199 2.99 -3.18 11.05
N SER A 200 2.95 -1.85 11.27
CA SER A 200 3.41 -0.88 10.28
C SER A 200 4.92 -0.66 10.38
N THR A 201 5.60 -0.47 9.25
CA THR A 201 7.04 -0.14 9.23
C THR A 201 7.36 1.19 9.90
N THR A 202 6.40 2.11 9.95
CA THR A 202 6.53 3.38 10.67
C THR A 202 6.52 3.16 12.17
N TYR A 203 5.65 2.27 12.69
CA TYR A 203 5.70 1.87 14.10
C TYR A 203 7.03 1.19 14.44
N GLU A 204 7.51 0.27 13.60
CA GLU A 204 8.80 -0.40 13.80
C GLU A 204 9.97 0.62 13.86
N PHE A 205 9.93 1.61 12.96
CA PHE A 205 10.92 2.69 12.92
C PHE A 205 10.93 3.49 14.24
N TYR A 206 9.77 3.95 14.70
CA TYR A 206 9.70 4.71 15.96
C TYR A 206 9.95 3.83 17.19
N SER A 207 9.48 2.58 17.21
CA SER A 207 9.82 1.62 18.28
C SER A 207 11.32 1.50 18.46
N LYS A 208 12.06 1.38 17.35
CA LYS A 208 13.53 1.32 17.40
C LYS A 208 14.14 2.62 17.92
N PHE A 209 13.70 3.77 17.42
CA PHE A 209 14.16 5.10 17.88
C PHE A 209 13.91 5.31 19.37
N PHE A 210 12.75 4.88 19.88
CA PHE A 210 12.44 4.95 21.30
C PHE A 210 13.35 4.03 22.12
N LEU A 211 13.56 2.79 21.70
CA LEU A 211 14.45 1.83 22.37
C LEU A 211 15.91 2.29 22.41
N GLU A 212 16.40 2.93 21.35
CA GLU A 212 17.74 3.53 21.29
C GLU A 212 17.90 4.71 22.28
N ASN A 213 16.80 5.25 22.81
CA ASN A 213 16.76 6.29 23.82
C ASN A 213 16.25 5.79 25.20
N ASP A 214 16.33 4.48 25.45
CA ASP A 214 15.91 3.82 26.70
C ASP A 214 14.42 4.01 27.03
N LEU A 215 13.57 4.15 26.00
CA LEU A 215 12.13 4.34 26.12
C LEU A 215 11.37 3.24 25.35
N VAL A 216 10.10 3.04 25.73
CA VAL A 216 9.19 2.14 25.01
C VAL A 216 8.11 2.98 24.32
N LEU A 217 7.91 2.73 23.01
CA LEU A 217 6.82 3.35 22.28
C LEU A 217 5.47 2.75 22.73
N SER A 218 4.63 3.58 23.32
CA SER A 218 3.28 3.20 23.78
C SER A 218 2.31 4.32 23.35
N PRO A 219 1.71 4.23 22.18
CA PRO A 219 0.73 5.24 21.74
C PRO A 219 -0.55 5.20 22.59
N ASP A 220 -1.10 6.37 22.90
CA ASP A 220 -2.41 6.53 23.51
C ASP A 220 -3.52 6.46 22.45
N THR A 221 -3.20 6.86 21.23
CA THR A 221 -4.09 6.76 20.06
C THR A 221 -3.37 6.07 18.91
N GLU A 222 -3.90 4.94 18.47
CA GLU A 222 -3.40 4.22 17.30
C GLU A 222 -4.29 4.49 16.08
N VAL A 223 -3.63 4.70 14.93
CA VAL A 223 -4.28 4.92 13.64
C VAL A 223 -3.71 3.97 12.59
N GLU A 224 -4.43 3.77 11.49
CA GLU A 224 -4.01 2.87 10.43
C GLU A 224 -3.10 3.55 9.40
N THR A 225 -3.31 4.85 9.14
CA THR A 225 -2.62 5.61 8.09
C THR A 225 -2.06 6.93 8.60
N ILE A 226 -0.97 7.39 7.98
CA ILE A 226 -0.26 8.61 8.44
C ILE A 226 -1.09 9.89 8.26
N ASP A 227 -1.98 9.94 7.28
CA ASP A 227 -2.86 11.08 7.01
C ASP A 227 -3.88 11.32 8.13
N GLN A 228 -4.16 10.32 8.96
CA GLN A 228 -5.02 10.45 10.15
C GLN A 228 -4.31 11.14 11.32
N VAL A 229 -2.99 11.07 11.42
CA VAL A 229 -2.22 11.63 12.54
C VAL A 229 -2.35 13.16 12.61
N LEU A 230 -2.16 13.84 11.48
CA LEU A 230 -2.19 15.31 11.45
C LEU A 230 -3.54 15.92 11.86
N PRO A 231 -4.70 15.46 11.37
CA PRO A 231 -6.00 15.93 11.86
C PRO A 231 -6.22 15.73 13.35
N LEU A 232 -5.75 14.61 13.92
CA LEU A 232 -5.88 14.34 15.35
C LEU A 232 -5.03 15.32 16.17
N ILE A 233 -3.79 15.61 15.75
CA ILE A 233 -2.96 16.64 16.39
C ILE A 233 -3.65 18.01 16.30
N MET A 234 -4.18 18.39 15.13
CA MET A 234 -4.87 19.67 14.93
C MET A 234 -6.09 19.85 15.84
N ASN A 235 -6.71 18.75 16.26
CA ASN A 235 -7.85 18.75 17.17
C ASN A 235 -7.44 18.55 18.64
N GLY A 236 -6.13 18.63 18.97
CA GLY A 236 -5.65 18.62 20.34
C GLY A 236 -5.67 17.23 21.03
N LEU A 237 -5.70 16.15 20.25
CA LEU A 237 -5.71 14.79 20.83
C LEU A 237 -4.33 14.33 21.33
N GLY A 238 -3.26 15.08 21.01
CA GLY A 238 -1.92 14.75 21.48
C GLY A 238 -0.84 15.23 20.52
N VAL A 239 0.32 14.59 20.64
CA VAL A 239 1.51 14.84 19.83
C VAL A 239 1.81 13.61 18.96
N GLY A 240 2.52 13.81 17.86
CA GLY A 240 2.89 12.69 16.97
C GLY A 240 4.12 13.02 16.15
N PHE A 241 4.58 12.05 15.38
CA PHE A 241 5.71 12.20 14.47
C PHE A 241 5.21 12.20 13.04
N LEU A 242 5.71 13.14 12.22
CA LEU A 242 5.30 13.29 10.82
C LEU A 242 6.51 13.70 9.97
N PRO A 243 6.53 13.31 8.68
CA PRO A 243 7.52 13.82 7.76
C PRO A 243 7.47 15.34 7.67
N GLU A 244 8.63 15.99 7.84
CA GLU A 244 8.74 17.46 7.84
C GLU A 244 8.10 18.08 6.59
N LEU A 245 8.39 17.52 5.40
CA LEU A 245 7.86 18.02 4.13
C LEU A 245 6.34 17.91 4.03
N PHE A 246 5.74 16.92 4.69
CA PHE A 246 4.30 16.70 4.70
C PHE A 246 3.58 17.75 5.56
N VAL A 247 4.15 18.09 6.71
CA VAL A 247 3.50 18.95 7.69
C VAL A 247 3.89 20.42 7.57
N ARG A 248 4.98 20.75 6.84
CA ARG A 248 5.50 22.11 6.68
C ARG A 248 4.42 23.14 6.28
N PRO A 249 3.54 22.90 5.28
CA PRO A 249 2.52 23.88 4.90
C PRO A 249 1.58 24.21 6.07
N VAL A 250 1.25 23.21 6.89
CA VAL A 250 0.32 23.37 8.02
C VAL A 250 1.00 24.10 9.21
N ILE A 251 2.33 23.92 9.35
CA ILE A 251 3.15 24.68 10.30
C ILE A 251 3.20 26.16 9.88
N GLU A 252 3.41 26.44 8.59
CA GLU A 252 3.44 27.81 8.03
C GLU A 252 2.08 28.52 8.24
N GLU A 253 0.97 27.78 8.15
CA GLU A 253 -0.37 28.26 8.49
C GLU A 253 -0.62 28.39 10.01
N ARG A 254 0.36 28.04 10.85
CA ARG A 254 0.28 28.09 12.33
C ARG A 254 -0.82 27.21 12.94
N LYS A 255 -1.28 26.18 12.24
CA LYS A 255 -2.30 25.26 12.77
C LYS A 255 -1.71 24.19 13.68
N VAL A 256 -0.43 23.86 13.46
CA VAL A 256 0.37 22.98 14.31
C VAL A 256 1.78 23.55 14.47
N CYS A 257 2.55 23.01 15.42
CA CYS A 257 3.91 23.43 15.68
C CYS A 257 4.87 22.25 15.67
N GLN A 258 6.07 22.46 15.14
CA GLN A 258 7.16 21.56 15.38
C GLN A 258 7.59 21.63 16.86
N ILE A 259 7.78 20.47 17.46
CA ILE A 259 8.36 20.34 18.82
C ILE A 259 9.81 19.94 18.65
N PRO A 260 10.79 20.85 18.91
CA PRO A 260 12.20 20.50 18.80
C PRO A 260 12.58 19.45 19.83
N LEU A 261 13.25 18.37 19.41
CA LEU A 261 13.79 17.34 20.29
C LEU A 261 15.30 17.50 20.45
N LYS A 262 15.82 17.08 21.60
CA LYS A 262 17.26 16.94 21.84
C LYS A 262 17.82 15.71 21.14
N GLU A 263 17.03 14.65 21.07
CA GLU A 263 17.35 13.42 20.40
C GLU A 263 17.20 13.59 18.89
N ASN A 264 18.17 13.06 18.14
CA ASN A 264 18.14 13.12 16.68
C ASN A 264 17.30 11.96 16.12
N ILE A 265 16.19 12.27 15.49
CA ILE A 265 15.39 11.26 14.78
C ILE A 265 16.15 10.88 13.50
N PRO A 266 16.44 9.58 13.27
CA PRO A 266 17.12 9.15 12.05
C PRO A 266 16.34 9.53 10.79
N GLU A 267 17.06 9.84 9.72
CA GLU A 267 16.42 10.08 8.41
C GLU A 267 15.87 8.75 7.85
N ARG A 268 14.78 8.87 7.11
CA ARG A 268 14.18 7.76 6.36
C ARG A 268 14.33 8.01 4.86
N GLU A 269 14.18 6.94 4.10
CA GLU A 269 14.27 7.02 2.64
C GLU A 269 12.96 6.55 2.01
N ILE A 270 12.65 7.13 0.85
CA ILE A 270 11.67 6.60 -0.10
C ILE A 270 12.45 5.78 -1.12
N CYS A 271 12.05 4.53 -1.28
CA CYS A 271 12.70 3.57 -2.15
C CYS A 271 11.76 3.06 -3.24
N LEU A 272 12.29 2.89 -4.44
CA LEU A 272 11.68 2.12 -5.52
C LEU A 272 12.02 0.64 -5.32
N VAL A 273 11.03 -0.24 -5.37
CA VAL A 273 11.19 -1.69 -5.32
C VAL A 273 10.68 -2.31 -6.61
N GLU A 274 11.51 -3.10 -7.24
CA GLU A 274 11.28 -3.73 -8.55
C GLU A 274 11.54 -5.24 -8.47
N ASN A 275 10.83 -6.00 -9.29
CA ASN A 275 11.07 -7.42 -9.48
C ASN A 275 11.67 -7.68 -10.87
N HIS A 276 12.93 -8.08 -10.92
CA HIS A 276 13.62 -8.32 -12.19
C HIS A 276 13.29 -9.69 -12.84
N THR A 277 12.46 -10.51 -12.20
CA THR A 277 11.97 -11.76 -12.84
C THR A 277 10.87 -11.50 -13.86
N PHE A 278 10.19 -10.37 -13.77
CA PHE A 278 9.15 -9.96 -14.71
C PHE A 278 9.66 -8.78 -15.55
N PRO A 279 9.57 -8.84 -16.88
CA PRO A 279 9.88 -7.68 -17.70
C PRO A 279 8.85 -6.57 -17.39
N PRO A 280 9.30 -5.34 -17.11
CA PRO A 280 8.38 -4.22 -16.90
C PRO A 280 7.64 -3.88 -18.20
N SER A 281 6.41 -3.42 -18.09
CA SER A 281 5.68 -2.89 -19.23
C SER A 281 6.37 -1.62 -19.77
N ILE A 282 6.13 -1.29 -21.06
CA ILE A 282 6.65 -0.06 -21.65
C ILE A 282 6.24 1.17 -20.84
N VAL A 283 5.00 1.18 -20.38
CA VAL A 283 4.44 2.27 -19.55
C VAL A 283 5.14 2.37 -18.20
N ALA A 284 5.42 1.23 -17.56
CA ALA A 284 6.17 1.18 -16.29
C ALA A 284 7.59 1.75 -16.46
N GLU A 285 8.29 1.39 -17.55
CA GLU A 285 9.62 1.95 -17.85
C GLU A 285 9.58 3.46 -18.13
N MET A 286 8.55 3.96 -18.82
CA MET A 286 8.37 5.39 -19.07
C MET A 286 8.15 6.15 -17.75
N PHE A 287 7.29 5.65 -16.87
CA PHE A 287 7.04 6.26 -15.56
C PHE A 287 8.31 6.22 -14.68
N LYS A 288 9.00 5.09 -14.64
CA LYS A 288 10.24 4.93 -13.89
C LYS A 288 11.32 5.95 -14.31
N LYS A 289 11.45 6.24 -15.59
CA LYS A 289 12.37 7.30 -16.05
C LYS A 289 12.04 8.65 -15.43
N MET A 290 10.75 8.96 -15.24
CA MET A 290 10.33 10.21 -14.58
C MET A 290 10.56 10.21 -13.06
N LEU A 291 10.63 9.03 -12.43
CA LEU A 291 10.98 8.90 -11.01
C LEU A 291 12.47 9.14 -10.76
N VAL A 292 13.34 8.69 -11.67
CA VAL A 292 14.79 8.68 -11.48
C VAL A 292 15.44 9.94 -12.06
N LEU A 293 14.85 10.53 -13.09
CA LEU A 293 15.32 11.79 -13.67
C LEU A 293 14.78 12.97 -12.82
N LYS A 294 15.58 13.38 -11.82
CA LYS A 294 15.42 14.66 -11.12
C LYS A 294 16.09 15.79 -11.88
#